data_8b42f6c6f1bc5b9fbf6d55944c9d9ed6
#
_entry.id   8b42f6c6f1bc5b9fbf6d55944c9d9ed6
#
_cell.length_a   1.000
_cell.length_b   1.000
_cell.length_c   1.000
_cell.angle_alpha   90.00
_cell.angle_beta   90.00
_cell.angle_gamma   90.00
#
_symmetry.space_group_name_H-M   'P 1'
#
loop_
_entity.id
_entity.type
_entity.pdbx_description
1 polymer ?
#
loop_
_entity_poly.entity_id
_entity_poly.type
_entity_poly.pdbx_seq_one_letter_code
_entity_poly.pdbx_strand_id
1 'polypeptide(L)'
;MKQFKVVPTIQEFETCKDFADTYGIGKGDLVFVSNGTKNHLFPELDNSGAIVVNYRNYGSGEPTDLIVEGICKDLEGKTYNRVFSIGGGTILDVAKLFALKTVSPVVKLFNKELEIVKDKELILVPTTCGTGSEVTNISILELTAINSKFGLAVDELYPDKAILIPELLAGLPMKYFATSSIDALIHSIESFTSPKGNDFTRMFSLNAMDMILKGYQEIAKNGEEARKPILRQFMLASTYAGIAFGNAGCAAVHAMSYPLGAKYHVPHGEANYAIFTEVYKTYMKLQPVGIINKLNNHLAGILGCGEDEVYTEIEKLLNHIIPKKALHEYGMTQEDIADFTETVMTKQTRLMNNNYTELTAETVTEIYKSLF
;
A
#
# COMPACT_ATOMS: atom_id res chain seq x y z
N MET A 1 18.44 -0.62 -18.76
CA MET A 1 19.25 -0.82 -17.53
C MET A 1 18.28 -1.21 -16.43
N LYS A 2 18.59 -2.24 -15.64
CA LYS A 2 17.81 -2.59 -14.45
C LYS A 2 18.41 -1.88 -13.24
N GLN A 3 17.60 -1.17 -12.48
CA GLN A 3 18.02 -0.43 -11.28
C GLN A 3 17.30 -0.99 -10.06
N PHE A 4 17.95 -0.93 -8.91
CA PHE A 4 17.37 -1.25 -7.60
C PHE A 4 17.81 -0.17 -6.62
N LYS A 5 16.85 0.35 -5.84
CA LYS A 5 17.09 1.46 -4.91
C LYS A 5 16.33 1.24 -3.62
N VAL A 6 17.01 1.40 -2.49
CA VAL A 6 16.45 1.54 -1.15
C VAL A 6 17.09 2.79 -0.55
N VAL A 7 16.28 3.78 -0.20
CA VAL A 7 16.80 5.09 0.23
C VAL A 7 16.73 5.24 1.75
N PRO A 8 15.60 4.96 2.42
CA PRO A 8 15.50 5.22 3.83
C PRO A 8 16.42 4.33 4.67
N THR A 9 16.92 4.89 5.76
CA THR A 9 17.44 4.06 6.85
C THR A 9 16.27 3.36 7.52
N ILE A 10 16.27 2.03 7.55
CA ILE A 10 15.23 1.25 8.22
C ILE A 10 15.67 0.98 9.65
N GLN A 11 14.84 1.37 10.62
CA GLN A 11 15.09 1.16 12.04
C GLN A 11 13.91 0.43 12.68
N GLU A 12 14.19 -0.46 13.59
CA GLU A 12 13.18 -1.23 14.31
C GLU A 12 13.25 -0.89 15.81
N PHE A 13 12.08 -0.65 16.41
CA PHE A 13 11.92 -0.44 17.85
C PHE A 13 10.96 -1.49 18.40
N GLU A 14 11.18 -1.93 19.62
CA GLU A 14 10.27 -2.87 20.27
C GLU A 14 8.97 -2.18 20.69
N THR A 15 9.08 -0.95 21.21
CA THR A 15 7.94 -0.18 21.73
C THR A 15 7.85 1.23 21.15
N CYS A 16 6.65 1.78 21.17
CA CYS A 16 6.41 3.18 20.83
C CYS A 16 7.13 4.13 21.80
N LYS A 17 7.29 3.71 23.06
CA LYS A 17 8.00 4.48 24.07
C LYS A 17 9.47 4.61 23.72
N ASP A 18 10.16 3.50 23.38
CA ASP A 18 11.57 3.54 23.00
C ASP A 18 11.83 4.44 21.80
N PHE A 19 10.91 4.42 20.82
CA PHE A 19 10.94 5.33 19.69
C PHE A 19 10.78 6.79 20.13
N ALA A 20 9.76 7.10 20.93
CA ALA A 20 9.49 8.46 21.40
C ALA A 20 10.67 9.01 22.23
N ASP A 21 11.23 8.22 23.15
CA ASP A 21 12.38 8.60 23.94
C ASP A 21 13.63 8.84 23.09
N THR A 22 13.84 8.02 22.05
CA THR A 22 15.01 8.14 21.16
C THR A 22 14.93 9.37 20.27
N TYR A 23 13.76 9.68 19.75
CA TYR A 23 13.58 10.78 18.80
C TYR A 23 13.31 12.15 19.44
N GLY A 24 12.82 12.18 20.67
CA GLY A 24 12.53 13.40 21.40
C GLY A 24 11.62 14.33 20.60
N ILE A 25 10.45 13.82 20.18
CA ILE A 25 9.51 14.62 19.36
C ILE A 25 9.05 15.84 20.13
N GLY A 26 9.21 17.05 19.54
CA GLY A 26 8.94 18.27 20.25
C GLY A 26 8.86 19.52 19.37
N LYS A 27 9.27 20.66 19.94
CA LYS A 27 9.27 21.95 19.24
C LYS A 27 10.11 21.89 17.96
N GLY A 28 9.52 22.32 16.84
CA GLY A 28 10.17 22.26 15.53
C GLY A 28 9.85 20.99 14.72
N ASP A 29 8.97 20.13 15.25
CA ASP A 29 8.47 18.95 14.56
C ASP A 29 7.03 19.14 14.12
N LEU A 30 6.72 18.59 12.94
CA LEU A 30 5.36 18.39 12.44
C LEU A 30 5.03 16.90 12.53
N VAL A 31 3.94 16.55 13.19
CA VAL A 31 3.55 15.16 13.44
C VAL A 31 2.17 14.88 12.86
N PHE A 32 2.11 14.00 11.87
CA PHE A 32 0.85 13.46 11.35
C PHE A 32 0.49 12.19 12.12
N VAL A 33 -0.71 12.15 12.69
CA VAL A 33 -1.14 11.01 13.49
C VAL A 33 -2.68 10.93 13.55
N SER A 34 -3.24 9.75 13.83
CA SER A 34 -4.66 9.61 14.20
C SER A 34 -4.86 9.83 15.70
N ASN A 35 -6.03 10.32 16.10
CA ASN A 35 -6.35 10.47 17.53
C ASN A 35 -6.25 9.14 18.31
N GLY A 36 -6.69 8.02 17.69
CA GLY A 36 -6.59 6.71 18.32
C GLY A 36 -5.13 6.34 18.64
N THR A 37 -4.25 6.43 17.66
CA THR A 37 -2.82 6.15 17.83
C THR A 37 -2.18 7.11 18.83
N LYS A 38 -2.46 8.42 18.71
CA LYS A 38 -1.93 9.43 19.60
C LYS A 38 -2.32 9.16 21.05
N ASN A 39 -3.61 9.03 21.32
CA ASN A 39 -4.11 8.94 22.70
C ASN A 39 -3.68 7.65 23.44
N HIS A 40 -3.49 6.55 22.68
CA HIS A 40 -3.14 5.27 23.28
C HIS A 40 -1.64 5.01 23.35
N LEU A 41 -0.87 5.46 22.38
CA LEU A 41 0.53 5.09 22.21
C LEU A 41 1.52 6.26 22.31
N PHE A 42 1.04 7.51 22.12
CA PHE A 42 1.85 8.73 22.16
C PHE A 42 1.16 9.88 22.90
N PRO A 43 0.67 9.67 24.13
CA PRO A 43 -0.06 10.70 24.88
C PRO A 43 0.78 11.94 25.20
N GLU A 44 2.10 11.82 25.24
CA GLU A 44 3.06 12.90 25.47
C GLU A 44 3.07 13.95 24.34
N LEU A 45 2.60 13.61 23.14
CA LEU A 45 2.55 14.53 22.00
C LEU A 45 1.72 15.79 22.29
N ASP A 46 0.70 15.71 23.15
CA ASP A 46 -0.13 16.87 23.50
C ASP A 46 0.67 17.96 24.24
N ASN A 47 1.74 17.59 24.93
CA ASN A 47 2.59 18.51 25.71
C ASN A 47 4.02 18.63 25.15
N SER A 48 4.31 18.02 24.01
CA SER A 48 5.65 17.99 23.43
C SER A 48 6.10 19.34 22.84
N GLY A 49 5.15 20.20 22.49
CA GLY A 49 5.40 21.42 21.73
C GLY A 49 5.52 21.20 20.21
N ALA A 50 5.32 19.98 19.72
CA ALA A 50 5.24 19.68 18.30
C ALA A 50 3.94 20.22 17.68
N ILE A 51 3.95 20.47 16.38
CA ILE A 51 2.75 20.77 15.61
C ILE A 51 2.08 19.44 15.27
N VAL A 52 0.95 19.13 15.88
CA VAL A 52 0.24 17.87 15.67
C VAL A 52 -0.91 18.07 14.69
N VAL A 53 -0.87 17.33 13.58
CA VAL A 53 -1.93 17.26 12.57
C VAL A 53 -2.67 15.93 12.74
N ASN A 54 -3.92 15.99 13.19
CA ASN A 54 -4.81 14.85 13.17
C ASN A 54 -5.50 14.79 11.80
N TYR A 55 -5.11 13.84 10.96
CA TYR A 55 -5.68 13.65 9.62
C TYR A 55 -7.21 13.61 9.60
N ARG A 56 -7.82 12.99 10.61
CA ARG A 56 -9.28 12.84 10.73
C ARG A 56 -10.04 14.16 10.84
N ASN A 57 -9.36 15.26 11.20
CA ASN A 57 -9.99 16.59 11.25
C ASN A 57 -10.22 17.18 9.84
N TYR A 58 -9.55 16.64 8.82
CA TYR A 58 -9.64 17.14 7.43
C TYR A 58 -10.46 16.22 6.53
N GLY A 59 -10.65 14.95 6.92
CA GLY A 59 -11.44 14.01 6.15
C GLY A 59 -11.29 12.57 6.63
N SER A 60 -12.01 11.68 5.98
CA SER A 60 -11.97 10.22 6.20
C SER A 60 -11.86 9.50 4.87
N GLY A 61 -11.15 8.36 4.84
CA GLY A 61 -10.95 7.57 3.63
C GLY A 61 -9.69 7.93 2.86
N GLU A 62 -9.78 7.86 1.56
CA GLU A 62 -8.67 8.12 0.64
C GLU A 62 -8.28 9.62 0.67
N PRO A 63 -6.99 9.95 0.51
CA PRO A 63 -6.55 11.33 0.59
C PRO A 63 -6.88 12.08 -0.70
N THR A 64 -7.34 13.33 -0.57
CA THR A 64 -7.67 14.21 -1.69
C THR A 64 -6.77 15.45 -1.71
N ASP A 65 -6.67 16.09 -2.87
CA ASP A 65 -6.01 17.40 -3.01
C ASP A 65 -6.61 18.45 -2.05
N LEU A 66 -7.94 18.45 -1.86
CA LEU A 66 -8.62 19.39 -0.95
C LEU A 66 -8.23 19.18 0.52
N ILE A 67 -8.04 17.93 0.94
CA ILE A 67 -7.55 17.61 2.29
C ILE A 67 -6.16 18.20 2.49
N VAL A 68 -5.27 18.02 1.54
CA VAL A 68 -3.89 18.53 1.60
C VAL A 68 -3.88 20.08 1.60
N GLU A 69 -4.70 20.73 0.76
CA GLU A 69 -4.86 22.20 0.76
C GLU A 69 -5.37 22.72 2.11
N GLY A 70 -6.33 22.03 2.73
CA GLY A 70 -6.81 22.36 4.07
C GLY A 70 -5.70 22.31 5.13
N ILE A 71 -4.85 21.28 5.08
CA ILE A 71 -3.70 21.16 5.98
C ILE A 71 -2.68 22.26 5.69
N CYS A 72 -2.39 22.58 4.43
CA CYS A 72 -1.49 23.68 4.04
C CYS A 72 -1.95 25.01 4.64
N LYS A 73 -3.25 25.29 4.56
CA LYS A 73 -3.85 26.52 5.14
C LYS A 73 -3.66 26.60 6.66
N ASP A 74 -3.87 25.50 7.38
CA ASP A 74 -3.73 25.47 8.84
C ASP A 74 -2.26 25.52 9.30
N LEU A 75 -1.33 25.19 8.41
CA LEU A 75 0.11 25.27 8.66
C LEU A 75 0.73 26.60 8.19
N GLU A 76 -0.05 27.52 7.63
CA GLU A 76 0.45 28.81 7.16
C GLU A 76 1.13 29.58 8.30
N GLY A 77 2.34 30.09 8.06
CA GLY A 77 3.15 30.78 9.04
C GLY A 77 3.82 29.93 10.12
N LYS A 78 3.57 28.60 10.14
CA LYS A 78 4.24 27.68 11.06
C LYS A 78 5.55 27.17 10.47
N THR A 79 6.56 26.98 11.32
CA THR A 79 7.88 26.49 10.93
C THR A 79 8.19 25.17 11.61
N TYR A 80 8.76 24.24 10.86
CA TYR A 80 9.22 22.93 11.34
C TYR A 80 10.41 22.44 10.47
N ASN A 81 11.22 21.56 11.02
CA ASN A 81 12.40 21.01 10.36
C ASN A 81 12.30 19.51 10.12
N ARG A 82 11.49 18.80 10.92
CA ARG A 82 11.24 17.36 10.77
C ARG A 82 9.77 17.11 10.59
N VAL A 83 9.45 16.13 9.75
CA VAL A 83 8.08 15.61 9.55
C VAL A 83 8.05 14.17 10.03
N PHE A 84 7.25 13.92 11.05
CA PHE A 84 6.91 12.57 11.49
C PHE A 84 5.53 12.20 10.98
N SER A 85 5.38 10.98 10.53
CA SER A 85 4.07 10.44 10.20
C SER A 85 3.89 9.08 10.87
N ILE A 86 2.91 8.98 11.76
CA ILE A 86 2.57 7.76 12.50
C ILE A 86 1.16 7.35 12.07
N GLY A 87 1.08 6.47 11.05
CA GLY A 87 -0.21 6.16 10.45
C GLY A 87 -0.20 5.05 9.41
N GLY A 88 -1.36 4.74 8.86
CA GLY A 88 -1.49 3.90 7.68
C GLY A 88 -1.07 4.64 6.41
N GLY A 89 -1.04 3.94 5.27
CA GLY A 89 -0.55 4.46 3.99
C GLY A 89 -1.10 5.84 3.60
N THR A 90 -2.39 6.08 3.79
CA THR A 90 -3.04 7.38 3.56
C THR A 90 -2.34 8.53 4.29
N ILE A 91 -2.06 8.34 5.58
CA ILE A 91 -1.42 9.38 6.42
C ILE A 91 0.05 9.54 6.02
N LEU A 92 0.74 8.41 5.73
CA LEU A 92 2.13 8.43 5.28
C LEU A 92 2.27 9.19 3.95
N ASP A 93 1.40 8.90 2.97
CA ASP A 93 1.43 9.53 1.65
C ASP A 93 1.19 11.04 1.70
N VAL A 94 0.23 11.49 2.52
CA VAL A 94 -0.02 12.92 2.76
C VAL A 94 1.20 13.57 3.42
N ALA A 95 1.74 12.97 4.46
CA ALA A 95 2.86 13.54 5.21
C ALA A 95 4.13 13.71 4.36
N LYS A 96 4.38 12.82 3.39
CA LYS A 96 5.51 12.95 2.45
C LYS A 96 5.54 14.30 1.75
N LEU A 97 4.38 14.85 1.40
CA LEU A 97 4.29 16.12 0.70
C LEU A 97 4.79 17.28 1.57
N PHE A 98 4.59 17.20 2.89
CA PHE A 98 5.02 18.24 3.84
C PHE A 98 6.52 18.21 4.15
N ALA A 99 7.26 17.25 3.62
CA ALA A 99 8.72 17.29 3.58
C ALA A 99 9.27 18.15 2.43
N LEU A 100 8.42 18.53 1.48
CA LEU A 100 8.77 19.41 0.37
C LEU A 100 8.74 20.88 0.81
N LYS A 101 9.53 21.71 0.13
CA LYS A 101 9.58 23.17 0.33
C LYS A 101 8.25 23.85 -0.03
N THR A 102 7.57 23.37 -1.08
CA THR A 102 6.31 23.91 -1.59
C THR A 102 5.34 22.79 -1.87
N VAL A 103 4.15 22.84 -1.25
CA VAL A 103 3.09 21.82 -1.43
C VAL A 103 1.91 22.36 -2.21
N SER A 104 1.46 23.57 -1.89
CA SER A 104 0.30 24.21 -2.54
C SER A 104 0.74 25.12 -3.69
N PRO A 105 -0.03 25.19 -4.80
CA PRO A 105 -1.24 24.43 -5.09
C PRO A 105 -0.96 22.95 -5.42
N VAL A 106 -1.68 22.03 -4.76
CA VAL A 106 -1.44 20.58 -4.84
C VAL A 106 -1.59 20.04 -6.26
N VAL A 107 -2.57 20.51 -7.01
CA VAL A 107 -2.77 20.09 -8.41
C VAL A 107 -1.55 20.45 -9.27
N LYS A 108 -0.96 21.64 -9.06
CA LYS A 108 0.26 22.04 -9.77
C LYS A 108 1.47 21.18 -9.37
N LEU A 109 1.57 20.83 -8.09
CA LEU A 109 2.62 19.91 -7.61
C LEU A 109 2.51 18.55 -8.31
N PHE A 110 1.32 17.97 -8.36
CA PHE A 110 1.10 16.66 -9.00
C PHE A 110 1.28 16.70 -10.51
N ASN A 111 1.00 17.82 -11.16
CA ASN A 111 1.29 18.06 -12.57
C ASN A 111 2.78 18.36 -12.84
N LYS A 112 3.61 18.46 -11.79
CA LYS A 112 5.04 18.87 -11.88
C LYS A 112 5.25 20.27 -12.45
N GLU A 113 4.31 21.17 -12.19
CA GLU A 113 4.40 22.59 -12.56
C GLU A 113 5.14 23.40 -11.48
N LEU A 114 5.31 22.84 -10.27
CA LEU A 114 6.12 23.41 -9.20
C LEU A 114 7.49 22.75 -9.15
N GLU A 115 8.48 23.50 -8.68
CA GLU A 115 9.79 22.94 -8.37
C GLU A 115 9.67 21.99 -7.16
N ILE A 116 10.11 20.74 -7.32
CA ILE A 116 10.03 19.70 -6.28
C ILE A 116 11.37 19.64 -5.58
N VAL A 117 11.42 20.17 -4.35
CA VAL A 117 12.63 20.23 -3.52
C VAL A 117 12.30 19.71 -2.14
N LYS A 118 13.00 18.66 -1.70
CA LYS A 118 12.93 18.19 -0.32
C LYS A 118 13.66 19.17 0.59
N ASP A 119 13.01 19.59 1.67
CA ASP A 119 13.47 20.64 2.56
C ASP A 119 13.46 20.24 4.05
N LYS A 120 12.79 19.12 4.37
CA LYS A 120 12.62 18.63 5.73
C LYS A 120 13.07 17.17 5.86
N GLU A 121 13.58 16.80 7.04
CA GLU A 121 13.77 15.40 7.38
C GLU A 121 12.42 14.70 7.52
N LEU A 122 12.25 13.57 6.83
CA LEU A 122 11.00 12.82 6.78
C LEU A 122 11.18 11.45 7.47
N ILE A 123 10.39 11.21 8.51
CA ILE A 123 10.40 9.98 9.31
C ILE A 123 9.01 9.35 9.24
N LEU A 124 8.93 8.15 8.67
CA LEU A 124 7.66 7.44 8.48
C LEU A 124 7.58 6.21 9.38
N VAL A 125 6.45 6.09 10.09
CA VAL A 125 6.15 5.04 11.06
C VAL A 125 4.81 4.39 10.68
N PRO A 126 4.80 3.25 9.96
CA PRO A 126 3.57 2.60 9.54
C PRO A 126 2.84 1.97 10.72
N THR A 127 1.50 2.10 10.73
CA THR A 127 0.59 1.46 11.69
C THR A 127 -0.25 0.36 11.05
N THR A 128 0.04 0.02 9.80
CA THR A 128 -0.55 -1.08 9.04
C THR A 128 0.55 -1.88 8.36
N CYS A 129 0.26 -3.12 7.97
CA CYS A 129 1.22 -4.03 7.34
C CYS A 129 0.86 -4.29 5.87
N GLY A 130 0.74 -3.23 5.05
CA GLY A 130 0.25 -3.38 3.68
C GLY A 130 0.96 -2.56 2.63
N THR A 131 0.89 -1.24 2.77
CA THR A 131 1.23 -0.33 1.67
C THR A 131 2.72 -0.19 1.41
N GLY A 132 3.60 -0.50 2.38
CA GLY A 132 5.04 -0.26 2.23
C GLY A 132 5.40 1.20 1.93
N SER A 133 4.49 2.14 2.24
CA SER A 133 4.68 3.56 1.92
C SER A 133 5.91 4.14 2.62
N GLU A 134 6.31 3.58 3.76
CA GLU A 134 7.49 4.00 4.52
C GLU A 134 8.83 3.77 3.79
N VAL A 135 8.82 3.00 2.72
CA VAL A 135 10.04 2.72 1.92
C VAL A 135 9.93 3.15 0.45
N THR A 136 8.86 3.86 0.10
CA THR A 136 8.60 4.30 -1.29
C THR A 136 8.66 5.81 -1.45
N ASN A 137 8.86 6.26 -2.68
CA ASN A 137 8.86 7.66 -3.11
C ASN A 137 7.54 8.11 -3.75
N ILE A 138 6.44 7.45 -3.39
CA ILE A 138 5.14 7.68 -4.03
C ILE A 138 4.17 8.27 -2.99
N SER A 139 3.44 9.30 -3.39
CA SER A 139 2.25 9.82 -2.71
C SER A 139 1.07 9.72 -3.66
N ILE A 140 -0.02 9.08 -3.22
CA ILE A 140 -1.22 8.91 -4.03
C ILE A 140 -2.34 9.76 -3.45
N LEU A 141 -2.93 10.63 -4.26
CA LEU A 141 -4.10 11.46 -3.94
C LEU A 141 -5.18 11.30 -5.00
N GLU A 142 -6.41 11.50 -4.62
CA GLU A 142 -7.48 11.81 -5.54
C GLU A 142 -7.42 13.30 -5.90
N LEU A 143 -7.29 13.60 -7.18
CA LEU A 143 -7.46 14.96 -7.70
C LEU A 143 -8.95 15.19 -7.99
N THR A 144 -9.60 15.94 -7.12
CA THR A 144 -11.07 16.09 -7.11
C THR A 144 -11.62 16.70 -8.39
N ALA A 145 -10.88 17.61 -9.01
CA ALA A 145 -11.29 18.27 -10.26
C ALA A 145 -11.45 17.30 -11.44
N ILE A 146 -10.73 16.18 -11.44
CA ILE A 146 -10.77 15.16 -12.51
C ILE A 146 -11.32 13.82 -12.02
N ASN A 147 -11.73 13.74 -10.74
CA ASN A 147 -12.29 12.55 -10.10
C ASN A 147 -11.45 11.31 -10.38
N SER A 148 -10.13 11.40 -10.14
CA SER A 148 -9.19 10.32 -10.43
C SER A 148 -8.03 10.31 -9.46
N LYS A 149 -7.54 9.10 -9.11
CA LYS A 149 -6.33 8.91 -8.31
C LYS A 149 -5.09 9.17 -9.16
N PHE A 150 -4.21 9.97 -8.62
CA PHE A 150 -2.92 10.30 -9.20
C PHE A 150 -1.79 9.98 -8.23
N GLY A 151 -0.70 9.39 -8.73
CA GLY A 151 0.51 9.15 -7.96
C GLY A 151 1.62 10.12 -8.35
N LEU A 152 2.09 10.92 -7.40
CA LEU A 152 3.34 11.65 -7.54
C LEU A 152 4.48 10.75 -7.09
N ALA A 153 5.31 10.34 -8.04
CA ALA A 153 6.49 9.49 -7.80
C ALA A 153 7.76 10.28 -8.17
N VAL A 154 8.49 10.73 -7.16
CA VAL A 154 9.72 11.51 -7.29
C VAL A 154 10.66 11.20 -6.13
N ASP A 155 11.96 11.31 -6.34
CA ASP A 155 12.96 10.91 -5.35
C ASP A 155 12.90 11.76 -4.06
N GLU A 156 12.44 12.98 -4.14
CA GLU A 156 12.28 13.92 -3.04
C GLU A 156 11.24 13.45 -2.00
N LEU A 157 10.35 12.51 -2.37
CA LEU A 157 9.37 11.92 -1.46
C LEU A 157 9.89 10.68 -0.72
N TYR A 158 11.10 10.19 -1.02
CA TYR A 158 11.68 9.15 -0.17
C TYR A 158 11.84 9.66 1.26
N PRO A 159 11.41 8.89 2.28
CA PRO A 159 11.72 9.23 3.64
C PRO A 159 13.22 9.09 3.91
N ASP A 160 13.72 9.82 4.92
CA ASP A 160 15.07 9.63 5.42
C ASP A 160 15.12 8.40 6.32
N LYS A 161 14.03 8.14 7.05
CA LYS A 161 13.92 6.98 7.95
C LYS A 161 12.56 6.33 7.84
N ALA A 162 12.57 5.01 7.80
CA ALA A 162 11.43 4.13 7.94
C ALA A 162 11.52 3.43 9.31
N ILE A 163 10.56 3.67 10.18
CA ILE A 163 10.57 3.17 11.55
C ILE A 163 9.53 2.06 11.69
N LEU A 164 9.97 0.88 12.08
CA LEU A 164 9.13 -0.29 12.25
C LEU A 164 8.93 -0.54 13.74
N ILE A 165 7.67 -0.51 14.19
CA ILE A 165 7.29 -0.77 15.60
C ILE A 165 6.13 -1.76 15.57
N PRO A 166 6.40 -3.07 15.75
CA PRO A 166 5.35 -4.11 15.68
C PRO A 166 4.21 -3.90 16.68
N GLU A 167 4.46 -3.25 17.81
CA GLU A 167 3.44 -2.86 18.80
C GLU A 167 2.27 -2.09 18.17
N LEU A 168 2.52 -1.26 17.14
CA LEU A 168 1.49 -0.48 16.44
C LEU A 168 0.44 -1.35 15.74
N LEU A 169 0.78 -2.60 15.40
CA LEU A 169 -0.16 -3.54 14.79
C LEU A 169 -1.03 -4.28 15.81
N ALA A 170 -0.67 -4.27 17.10
CA ALA A 170 -1.36 -5.05 18.13
C ALA A 170 -2.84 -4.65 18.27
N GLY A 171 -3.13 -3.38 18.17
CA GLY A 171 -4.49 -2.82 18.23
C GLY A 171 -5.23 -2.77 16.89
N LEU A 172 -4.63 -3.22 15.79
CA LEU A 172 -5.25 -3.16 14.47
C LEU A 172 -6.41 -4.18 14.38
N PRO A 173 -7.67 -3.75 14.11
CA PRO A 173 -8.78 -4.68 13.93
C PRO A 173 -8.48 -5.70 12.81
N MET A 174 -8.96 -6.95 12.96
CA MET A 174 -8.67 -8.05 12.04
C MET A 174 -8.98 -7.70 10.59
N LYS A 175 -10.09 -7.02 10.32
CA LYS A 175 -10.43 -6.59 8.97
C LYS A 175 -9.33 -5.73 8.34
N TYR A 176 -8.79 -4.75 9.04
CA TYR A 176 -7.73 -3.87 8.51
C TYR A 176 -6.38 -4.58 8.44
N PHE A 177 -6.10 -5.46 9.40
CA PHE A 177 -4.93 -6.33 9.35
C PHE A 177 -4.97 -7.21 8.09
N ALA A 178 -6.09 -7.90 7.86
CA ALA A 178 -6.27 -8.79 6.70
C ALA A 178 -6.16 -8.02 5.38
N THR A 179 -6.96 -6.96 5.20
CA THR A 179 -6.96 -6.20 3.93
C THR A 179 -5.60 -5.57 3.64
N SER A 180 -4.90 -5.06 4.65
CA SER A 180 -3.57 -4.48 4.44
C SER A 180 -2.52 -5.55 4.14
N SER A 181 -2.46 -6.66 4.88
CA SER A 181 -1.46 -7.69 4.62
C SER A 181 -1.72 -8.50 3.35
N ILE A 182 -2.96 -8.63 2.90
CA ILE A 182 -3.30 -9.15 1.56
C ILE A 182 -2.78 -8.20 0.46
N ASP A 183 -2.89 -6.90 0.67
CA ASP A 183 -2.32 -5.90 -0.25
C ASP A 183 -0.81 -6.07 -0.39
N ALA A 184 -0.08 -6.25 0.74
CA ALA A 184 1.35 -6.55 0.71
C ALA A 184 1.68 -7.86 -0.03
N LEU A 185 0.83 -8.90 0.12
CA LEU A 185 0.98 -10.14 -0.64
C LEU A 185 0.85 -9.88 -2.15
N ILE A 186 -0.16 -9.12 -2.55
CA ILE A 186 -0.41 -8.76 -3.96
C ILE A 186 0.73 -7.90 -4.50
N HIS A 187 1.21 -6.90 -3.75
CA HIS A 187 2.41 -6.14 -4.10
C HIS A 187 3.62 -7.04 -4.39
N SER A 188 3.84 -8.05 -3.53
CA SER A 188 4.94 -9.00 -3.68
C SER A 188 4.79 -9.86 -4.94
N ILE A 189 3.59 -10.34 -5.21
CA ILE A 189 3.30 -11.21 -6.35
C ILE A 189 3.39 -10.42 -7.66
N GLU A 190 2.81 -9.23 -7.74
CA GLU A 190 2.87 -8.39 -8.94
C GLU A 190 4.30 -7.89 -9.22
N SER A 191 5.04 -7.46 -8.19
CA SER A 191 6.43 -7.04 -8.37
C SER A 191 7.35 -8.19 -8.78
N PHE A 192 7.08 -9.43 -8.34
CA PHE A 192 7.84 -10.60 -8.75
C PHE A 192 7.68 -10.90 -10.24
N THR A 193 6.44 -10.83 -10.75
CA THR A 193 6.10 -11.12 -12.15
C THR A 193 6.32 -9.93 -13.09
N SER A 194 6.54 -8.74 -12.54
CA SER A 194 6.77 -7.52 -13.32
C SER A 194 7.94 -7.67 -14.31
N PRO A 195 7.81 -7.18 -15.55
CA PRO A 195 8.91 -7.11 -16.51
C PRO A 195 10.08 -6.22 -16.03
N LYS A 196 9.83 -5.28 -15.10
CA LYS A 196 10.85 -4.46 -14.44
C LYS A 196 11.55 -5.19 -13.31
N GLY A 197 11.01 -6.33 -12.86
CA GLY A 197 11.58 -7.14 -11.78
C GLY A 197 13.01 -7.61 -12.08
N ASN A 198 13.85 -7.64 -11.05
CA ASN A 198 15.21 -8.13 -11.07
C ASN A 198 15.46 -9.04 -9.86
N ASP A 199 16.67 -9.60 -9.74
CA ASP A 199 16.97 -10.57 -8.69
C ASP A 199 16.83 -9.96 -7.28
N PHE A 200 17.16 -8.67 -7.11
CA PHE A 200 16.98 -7.99 -5.82
C PHE A 200 15.49 -7.84 -5.48
N THR A 201 14.67 -7.30 -6.40
CA THR A 201 13.24 -7.14 -6.13
C THR A 201 12.56 -8.48 -5.87
N ARG A 202 12.93 -9.52 -6.63
CA ARG A 202 12.38 -10.88 -6.46
C ARG A 202 12.77 -11.51 -5.12
N MET A 203 13.98 -11.27 -4.64
CA MET A 203 14.40 -11.73 -3.31
C MET A 203 13.49 -11.15 -2.21
N PHE A 204 13.21 -9.85 -2.25
CA PHE A 204 12.29 -9.23 -1.31
C PHE A 204 10.86 -9.74 -1.48
N SER A 205 10.38 -9.88 -2.72
CA SER A 205 9.04 -10.43 -3.01
C SER A 205 8.86 -11.84 -2.45
N LEU A 206 9.82 -12.74 -2.66
CA LEU A 206 9.75 -14.12 -2.15
C LEU A 206 9.70 -14.16 -0.62
N ASN A 207 10.57 -13.39 0.04
CA ASN A 207 10.57 -13.33 1.50
C ASN A 207 9.25 -12.78 2.06
N ALA A 208 8.68 -11.75 1.42
CA ALA A 208 7.39 -11.20 1.82
C ALA A 208 6.26 -12.23 1.65
N MET A 209 6.19 -12.93 0.51
CA MET A 209 5.22 -13.99 0.27
C MET A 209 5.34 -15.12 1.30
N ASP A 210 6.55 -15.59 1.60
CA ASP A 210 6.83 -16.60 2.61
C ASP A 210 6.27 -16.21 3.98
N MET A 211 6.60 -15.00 4.42
CA MET A 211 6.17 -14.48 5.71
C MET A 211 4.64 -14.38 5.79
N ILE A 212 3.99 -13.80 4.77
CA ILE A 212 2.54 -13.59 4.80
C ILE A 212 1.79 -14.91 4.71
N LEU A 213 2.14 -15.79 3.76
CA LEU A 213 1.41 -17.04 3.55
C LEU A 213 1.58 -18.01 4.74
N LYS A 214 2.80 -18.15 5.28
CA LYS A 214 3.03 -18.96 6.49
C LYS A 214 2.29 -18.37 7.70
N GLY A 215 2.27 -17.04 7.82
CA GLY A 215 1.49 -16.37 8.87
C GLY A 215 -0.02 -16.62 8.73
N TYR A 216 -0.55 -16.62 7.51
CA TYR A 216 -1.95 -16.93 7.28
C TYR A 216 -2.29 -18.40 7.52
N GLN A 217 -1.40 -19.34 7.20
CA GLN A 217 -1.57 -20.75 7.56
C GLN A 217 -1.65 -20.92 9.08
N GLU A 218 -0.83 -20.20 9.84
CA GLU A 218 -0.87 -20.20 11.30
C GLU A 218 -2.20 -19.62 11.83
N ILE A 219 -2.64 -18.47 11.29
CA ILE A 219 -3.92 -17.84 11.69
C ILE A 219 -5.11 -18.74 11.31
N ALA A 220 -5.11 -19.32 10.10
CA ALA A 220 -6.19 -20.20 9.67
C ALA A 220 -6.32 -21.47 10.54
N LYS A 221 -5.19 -21.98 11.03
CA LYS A 221 -5.14 -23.16 11.89
C LYS A 221 -5.52 -22.88 13.34
N ASN A 222 -5.07 -21.74 13.91
CA ASN A 222 -5.10 -21.48 15.35
C ASN A 222 -5.98 -20.28 15.73
N GLY A 223 -6.65 -19.66 14.74
CA GLY A 223 -7.57 -18.53 14.94
C GLY A 223 -6.86 -17.17 14.97
N GLU A 224 -7.66 -16.11 15.05
CA GLU A 224 -7.22 -14.71 14.90
C GLU A 224 -6.10 -14.31 15.89
N GLU A 225 -6.16 -14.79 17.11
CA GLU A 225 -5.20 -14.46 18.18
C GLU A 225 -3.77 -14.96 17.85
N ALA A 226 -3.64 -15.97 16.99
CA ALA A 226 -2.34 -16.47 16.53
C ALA A 226 -1.52 -15.43 15.76
N ARG A 227 -2.15 -14.34 15.29
CA ARG A 227 -1.43 -13.23 14.66
C ARG A 227 -0.54 -12.45 15.64
N LYS A 228 -0.89 -12.38 16.93
CA LYS A 228 -0.20 -11.53 17.91
C LYS A 228 1.30 -11.80 18.04
N PRO A 229 1.77 -13.04 18.18
CA PRO A 229 3.20 -13.32 18.28
C PRO A 229 3.97 -13.12 16.96
N ILE A 230 3.27 -12.96 15.82
CA ILE A 230 3.87 -12.84 14.49
C ILE A 230 3.64 -11.47 13.83
N LEU A 231 3.20 -10.45 14.59
CA LEU A 231 3.00 -9.09 14.06
C LEU A 231 4.26 -8.50 13.44
N ARG A 232 5.42 -8.73 14.06
CA ARG A 232 6.73 -8.32 13.50
C ARG A 232 6.96 -8.92 12.11
N GLN A 233 6.59 -10.17 11.92
CA GLN A 233 6.71 -10.87 10.64
C GLN A 233 5.88 -10.18 9.54
N PHE A 234 4.64 -9.81 9.85
CA PHE A 234 3.76 -9.08 8.90
C PHE A 234 4.24 -7.66 8.62
N MET A 235 4.78 -6.96 9.61
CA MET A 235 5.36 -5.63 9.41
C MET A 235 6.57 -5.69 8.47
N LEU A 236 7.51 -6.59 8.72
CA LEU A 236 8.67 -6.80 7.85
C LEU A 236 8.25 -7.24 6.44
N ALA A 237 7.26 -8.12 6.32
CA ALA A 237 6.76 -8.56 5.02
C ALA A 237 6.19 -7.39 4.20
N SER A 238 5.43 -6.49 4.83
CA SER A 238 4.94 -5.27 4.20
C SER A 238 6.07 -4.36 3.72
N THR A 239 7.09 -4.15 4.54
CA THR A 239 8.28 -3.37 4.17
C THR A 239 9.03 -4.02 2.98
N TYR A 240 9.21 -5.35 3.00
CA TYR A 240 9.84 -6.08 1.89
C TYR A 240 9.02 -5.95 0.60
N ALA A 241 7.69 -6.10 0.69
CA ALA A 241 6.79 -5.87 -0.42
C ALA A 241 6.93 -4.42 -0.96
N GLY A 242 6.99 -3.44 -0.05
CA GLY A 242 7.21 -2.02 -0.37
C GLY A 242 8.50 -1.77 -1.14
N ILE A 243 9.61 -2.36 -0.68
CA ILE A 243 10.91 -2.30 -1.39
C ILE A 243 10.79 -2.94 -2.77
N ALA A 244 10.15 -4.09 -2.88
CA ALA A 244 10.02 -4.81 -4.14
C ALA A 244 9.19 -4.02 -5.16
N PHE A 245 7.94 -3.65 -4.82
CA PHE A 245 7.08 -2.96 -5.77
C PHE A 245 7.49 -1.51 -6.02
N GLY A 246 8.10 -0.84 -5.05
CA GLY A 246 8.66 0.51 -5.24
C GLY A 246 9.69 0.56 -6.37
N ASN A 247 10.38 -0.55 -6.64
CA ASN A 247 11.34 -0.70 -7.73
C ASN A 247 10.75 -1.36 -8.99
N ALA A 248 9.86 -2.34 -8.85
CA ALA A 248 9.32 -3.12 -9.94
C ALA A 248 7.91 -2.70 -10.40
N GLY A 249 7.20 -1.94 -9.57
CA GLY A 249 5.83 -1.51 -9.84
C GLY A 249 4.78 -2.59 -9.60
N CYS A 250 3.52 -2.16 -9.60
CA CYS A 250 2.32 -3.00 -9.61
C CYS A 250 1.78 -3.15 -11.03
N ALA A 251 0.73 -3.95 -11.22
CA ALA A 251 0.22 -4.35 -12.52
C ALA A 251 -1.34 -4.39 -12.55
N ALA A 252 -1.90 -5.38 -13.25
CA ALA A 252 -3.35 -5.44 -13.54
C ALA A 252 -4.24 -5.56 -12.31
N VAL A 253 -3.82 -6.23 -11.24
CA VAL A 253 -4.65 -6.34 -10.03
C VAL A 253 -4.94 -4.95 -9.48
N HIS A 254 -3.92 -4.13 -9.33
CA HIS A 254 -4.07 -2.74 -8.90
C HIS A 254 -4.82 -1.88 -9.92
N ALA A 255 -4.50 -2.03 -11.22
CA ALA A 255 -5.19 -1.28 -12.27
C ALA A 255 -6.70 -1.53 -12.27
N MET A 256 -7.11 -2.79 -12.15
CA MET A 256 -8.50 -3.21 -12.20
C MET A 256 -9.26 -2.93 -10.89
N SER A 257 -8.58 -2.84 -9.76
CA SER A 257 -9.21 -2.53 -8.47
C SER A 257 -9.55 -1.03 -8.31
N TYR A 258 -8.83 -0.14 -8.99
CA TYR A 258 -9.00 1.32 -8.82
C TYR A 258 -10.41 1.84 -9.13
N PRO A 259 -11.08 1.44 -10.23
CA PRO A 259 -12.45 1.88 -10.50
C PRO A 259 -13.44 1.43 -9.42
N LEU A 260 -13.27 0.19 -8.90
CA LEU A 260 -14.09 -0.34 -7.81
C LEU A 260 -13.92 0.48 -6.52
N GLY A 261 -12.68 0.75 -6.15
CA GLY A 261 -12.37 1.59 -4.99
C GLY A 261 -12.89 3.02 -5.13
N ALA A 262 -12.73 3.63 -6.30
CA ALA A 262 -13.15 5.01 -6.55
C ALA A 262 -14.68 5.16 -6.54
N LYS A 263 -15.41 4.28 -7.23
CA LYS A 263 -16.87 4.40 -7.37
C LYS A 263 -17.64 3.93 -6.14
N TYR A 264 -17.20 2.84 -5.52
CA TYR A 264 -17.92 2.16 -4.45
C TYR A 264 -17.26 2.30 -3.07
N HIS A 265 -16.19 3.08 -2.98
CA HIS A 265 -15.43 3.33 -1.75
C HIS A 265 -14.97 2.05 -1.05
N VAL A 266 -14.68 1.01 -1.85
CA VAL A 266 -14.13 -0.24 -1.33
C VAL A 266 -12.70 0.01 -0.86
N PRO A 267 -12.33 -0.40 0.36
CA PRO A 267 -10.95 -0.25 0.84
C PRO A 267 -9.94 -0.88 -0.13
N HIS A 268 -8.81 -0.22 -0.34
CA HIS A 268 -7.83 -0.56 -1.37
C HIS A 268 -7.42 -2.05 -1.38
N GLY A 269 -6.98 -2.58 -0.23
CA GLY A 269 -6.58 -3.98 -0.15
C GLY A 269 -7.75 -4.97 -0.34
N GLU A 270 -8.98 -4.60 0.04
CA GLU A 270 -10.18 -5.40 -0.21
C GLU A 270 -10.54 -5.41 -1.70
N ALA A 271 -10.42 -4.25 -2.37
CA ALA A 271 -10.64 -4.15 -3.81
C ALA A 271 -9.59 -4.95 -4.61
N ASN A 272 -8.31 -4.88 -4.21
CA ASN A 272 -7.25 -5.68 -4.80
C ASN A 272 -7.50 -7.18 -4.62
N TYR A 273 -7.92 -7.62 -3.43
CA TYR A 273 -8.22 -9.02 -3.18
C TYR A 273 -9.38 -9.54 -4.03
N ALA A 274 -10.43 -8.74 -4.22
CA ALA A 274 -11.57 -9.12 -5.06
C ALA A 274 -11.16 -9.50 -6.49
N ILE A 275 -10.11 -8.88 -7.03
CA ILE A 275 -9.63 -9.03 -8.41
C ILE A 275 -8.49 -10.08 -8.53
N PHE A 276 -7.66 -10.21 -7.50
CA PHE A 276 -6.33 -10.80 -7.52
C PHE A 276 -6.26 -12.17 -8.18
N THR A 277 -6.94 -13.17 -7.63
CA THR A 277 -6.75 -14.55 -8.04
C THR A 277 -7.21 -14.81 -9.47
N GLU A 278 -8.25 -14.12 -9.96
CA GLU A 278 -8.74 -14.29 -11.32
C GLU A 278 -7.77 -13.70 -12.37
N VAL A 279 -7.12 -12.57 -12.05
CA VAL A 279 -6.05 -12.03 -12.92
C VAL A 279 -4.95 -13.06 -13.10
N TYR A 280 -4.48 -13.69 -12.03
CA TYR A 280 -3.41 -14.67 -12.11
C TYR A 280 -3.85 -16.01 -12.74
N LYS A 281 -5.08 -16.46 -12.50
CA LYS A 281 -5.67 -17.58 -13.24
C LYS A 281 -5.72 -17.28 -14.74
N THR A 282 -6.01 -16.03 -15.10
CA THR A 282 -6.01 -15.58 -16.50
C THR A 282 -4.59 -15.55 -17.08
N TYR A 283 -3.59 -15.08 -16.35
CA TYR A 283 -2.19 -15.16 -16.78
C TYR A 283 -1.75 -16.60 -17.05
N MET A 284 -2.17 -17.55 -16.21
CA MET A 284 -1.88 -18.98 -16.43
C MET A 284 -2.55 -19.54 -17.69
N LYS A 285 -3.73 -19.04 -18.07
CA LYS A 285 -4.39 -19.42 -19.32
C LYS A 285 -3.66 -18.83 -20.54
N LEU A 286 -3.22 -17.58 -20.46
CA LEU A 286 -2.62 -16.86 -21.59
C LEU A 286 -1.14 -17.19 -21.80
N GLN A 287 -0.36 -17.25 -20.73
CA GLN A 287 1.08 -17.46 -20.77
C GLN A 287 1.57 -18.26 -19.56
N PRO A 288 1.38 -19.60 -19.53
CA PRO A 288 1.72 -20.43 -18.38
C PRO A 288 3.24 -20.62 -18.16
N VAL A 289 4.10 -20.08 -19.02
CA VAL A 289 5.55 -20.32 -19.01
C VAL A 289 6.32 -19.02 -18.77
N GLY A 290 7.50 -19.10 -18.16
CA GLY A 290 8.38 -17.96 -17.91
C GLY A 290 8.56 -17.68 -16.41
N ILE A 291 8.59 -16.43 -16.01
CA ILE A 291 8.83 -16.07 -14.60
C ILE A 291 7.69 -16.54 -13.68
N ILE A 292 6.47 -16.69 -14.21
CA ILE A 292 5.32 -17.20 -13.47
C ILE A 292 5.52 -18.64 -13.01
N ASN A 293 6.24 -19.50 -13.76
CA ASN A 293 6.56 -20.85 -13.31
C ASN A 293 7.42 -20.84 -12.05
N LYS A 294 8.42 -19.92 -11.97
CA LYS A 294 9.25 -19.78 -10.78
C LYS A 294 8.44 -19.33 -9.59
N LEU A 295 7.49 -18.42 -9.81
CA LEU A 295 6.55 -17.98 -8.79
C LEU A 295 5.68 -19.15 -8.32
N ASN A 296 5.03 -19.86 -9.26
CA ASN A 296 4.10 -20.94 -8.94
C ASN A 296 4.81 -22.11 -8.23
N ASN A 297 6.00 -22.50 -8.68
CA ASN A 297 6.79 -23.52 -8.00
C ASN A 297 7.10 -23.13 -6.54
N HIS A 298 7.46 -21.86 -6.29
CA HIS A 298 7.72 -21.37 -4.95
C HIS A 298 6.44 -21.37 -4.09
N LEU A 299 5.34 -20.85 -4.62
CA LEU A 299 4.05 -20.78 -3.91
C LEU A 299 3.47 -22.19 -3.65
N ALA A 300 3.58 -23.11 -4.62
CA ALA A 300 3.18 -24.49 -4.47
C ALA A 300 3.90 -25.20 -3.32
N GLY A 301 5.22 -24.93 -3.18
CA GLY A 301 6.01 -25.41 -2.05
C GLY A 301 5.54 -24.92 -0.69
N ILE A 302 5.07 -23.66 -0.59
CA ILE A 302 4.52 -23.10 0.66
C ILE A 302 3.13 -23.69 0.96
N LEU A 303 2.29 -23.81 -0.08
CA LEU A 303 0.89 -24.22 0.06
C LEU A 303 0.71 -25.74 0.12
N GLY A 304 1.71 -26.50 -0.33
CA GLY A 304 1.64 -27.97 -0.39
C GLY A 304 0.70 -28.48 -1.49
N CYS A 305 0.63 -27.80 -2.65
CA CYS A 305 -0.26 -28.13 -3.77
C CYS A 305 0.49 -28.23 -5.10
N GLY A 306 -0.22 -28.55 -6.19
CA GLY A 306 0.31 -28.46 -7.55
C GLY A 306 0.49 -27.02 -8.04
N GLU A 307 1.41 -26.80 -9.00
CA GLU A 307 1.66 -25.45 -9.54
C GLU A 307 0.44 -24.86 -10.26
N ASP A 308 -0.44 -25.67 -10.80
CA ASP A 308 -1.69 -25.31 -11.47
C ASP A 308 -2.83 -24.97 -10.49
N GLU A 309 -2.72 -25.39 -9.23
CA GLU A 309 -3.72 -25.16 -8.18
C GLU A 309 -3.42 -23.93 -7.31
N VAL A 310 -2.23 -23.34 -7.44
CA VAL A 310 -1.70 -22.30 -6.55
C VAL A 310 -2.70 -21.17 -6.27
N TYR A 311 -3.29 -20.58 -7.31
CA TYR A 311 -4.20 -19.44 -7.11
C TYR A 311 -5.56 -19.84 -6.52
N THR A 312 -5.94 -21.10 -6.68
CA THR A 312 -7.13 -21.67 -6.01
C THR A 312 -6.85 -21.90 -4.54
N GLU A 313 -5.68 -22.42 -4.19
CA GLU A 313 -5.30 -22.66 -2.80
C GLU A 313 -5.00 -21.36 -2.05
N ILE A 314 -4.39 -20.36 -2.71
CA ILE A 314 -4.29 -19.01 -2.15
C ILE A 314 -5.69 -18.46 -1.83
N GLU A 315 -6.63 -18.53 -2.78
CA GLU A 315 -7.99 -18.04 -2.56
C GLU A 315 -8.68 -18.75 -1.39
N LYS A 316 -8.54 -20.06 -1.26
CA LYS A 316 -9.06 -20.82 -0.12
C LYS A 316 -8.43 -20.35 1.20
N LEU A 317 -7.11 -20.18 1.24
CA LEU A 317 -6.40 -19.70 2.43
C LEU A 317 -6.86 -18.29 2.82
N LEU A 318 -6.93 -17.37 1.87
CA LEU A 318 -7.35 -16.00 2.10
C LEU A 318 -8.81 -15.90 2.55
N ASN A 319 -9.69 -16.79 2.06
CA ASN A 319 -11.08 -16.87 2.51
C ASN A 319 -11.24 -17.27 3.99
N HIS A 320 -10.25 -17.95 4.60
CA HIS A 320 -10.22 -18.16 6.04
C HIS A 320 -9.83 -16.90 6.82
N ILE A 321 -9.12 -15.97 6.19
CA ILE A 321 -8.66 -14.73 6.80
C ILE A 321 -9.72 -13.63 6.67
N ILE A 322 -10.25 -13.45 5.46
CA ILE A 322 -11.36 -12.56 5.14
C ILE A 322 -12.15 -13.12 3.93
N PRO A 323 -13.47 -13.27 4.02
CA PRO A 323 -14.25 -13.76 2.90
C PRO A 323 -14.16 -12.86 1.68
N LYS A 324 -13.86 -13.46 0.52
CA LYS A 324 -13.92 -12.78 -0.77
C LYS A 324 -15.37 -12.55 -1.16
N LYS A 325 -15.67 -11.37 -1.68
CA LYS A 325 -17.01 -11.02 -2.17
C LYS A 325 -17.02 -10.94 -3.68
N ALA A 326 -18.16 -11.25 -4.29
CA ALA A 326 -18.41 -10.96 -5.69
C ALA A 326 -18.53 -9.44 -5.90
N LEU A 327 -18.23 -8.95 -7.10
CA LEU A 327 -18.18 -7.50 -7.35
C LEU A 327 -19.54 -6.82 -7.19
N HIS A 328 -20.65 -7.52 -7.49
CA HIS A 328 -21.99 -6.99 -7.27
C HIS A 328 -22.32 -6.78 -5.78
N GLU A 329 -21.70 -7.52 -4.87
CA GLU A 329 -21.89 -7.33 -3.43
C GLU A 329 -21.31 -6.00 -2.91
N TYR A 330 -20.43 -5.38 -3.69
CA TYR A 330 -19.95 -4.01 -3.44
C TYR A 330 -20.82 -2.93 -4.07
N GLY A 331 -21.88 -3.33 -4.80
CA GLY A 331 -22.80 -2.44 -5.51
C GLY A 331 -22.47 -2.25 -6.99
N MET A 332 -21.44 -2.93 -7.51
CA MET A 332 -21.10 -2.90 -8.94
C MET A 332 -22.28 -3.42 -9.78
N THR A 333 -22.57 -2.75 -10.88
CA THR A 333 -23.60 -3.14 -11.85
C THR A 333 -23.00 -3.76 -13.11
N GLN A 334 -23.83 -4.40 -13.94
CA GLN A 334 -23.33 -4.96 -15.21
C GLN A 334 -22.88 -3.88 -16.19
N GLU A 335 -23.49 -2.70 -16.14
CA GLU A 335 -23.13 -1.55 -16.95
C GLU A 335 -21.72 -1.05 -16.61
N ASP A 336 -21.30 -1.15 -15.34
CA ASP A 336 -19.96 -0.76 -14.89
C ASP A 336 -18.84 -1.57 -15.51
N ILE A 337 -19.11 -2.78 -15.96
CA ILE A 337 -18.09 -3.64 -16.56
C ILE A 337 -17.44 -2.95 -17.77
N ALA A 338 -18.25 -2.31 -18.62
CA ALA A 338 -17.76 -1.59 -19.77
C ALA A 338 -16.97 -0.33 -19.36
N ASP A 339 -17.53 0.47 -18.45
CA ASP A 339 -16.91 1.72 -17.97
C ASP A 339 -15.59 1.45 -17.24
N PHE A 340 -15.54 0.40 -16.40
CA PHE A 340 -14.33 0.00 -15.68
C PHE A 340 -13.27 -0.51 -16.66
N THR A 341 -13.66 -1.34 -17.63
CA THR A 341 -12.74 -1.79 -18.67
C THR A 341 -12.13 -0.61 -19.44
N GLU A 342 -12.94 0.34 -19.89
CA GLU A 342 -12.46 1.55 -20.57
C GLU A 342 -11.50 2.35 -19.66
N THR A 343 -11.88 2.55 -18.41
CA THR A 343 -11.04 3.28 -17.42
C THR A 343 -9.69 2.60 -17.22
N VAL A 344 -9.67 1.28 -17.07
CA VAL A 344 -8.43 0.50 -16.91
C VAL A 344 -7.55 0.64 -18.13
N MET A 345 -8.10 0.45 -19.32
CA MET A 345 -7.33 0.47 -20.57
C MET A 345 -6.83 1.84 -20.97
N THR A 346 -7.54 2.93 -20.59
CA THR A 346 -7.19 4.28 -21.00
C THR A 346 -6.46 5.08 -19.92
N LYS A 347 -6.85 4.94 -18.64
CA LYS A 347 -6.31 5.76 -17.54
C LYS A 347 -5.25 5.04 -16.72
N GLN A 348 -5.21 3.69 -16.72
CA GLN A 348 -4.25 2.91 -15.92
C GLN A 348 -3.12 2.30 -16.77
N THR A 349 -2.78 2.92 -17.89
CA THR A 349 -1.78 2.44 -18.85
C THR A 349 -0.41 2.16 -18.21
N ARG A 350 0.00 2.94 -17.22
CA ARG A 350 1.26 2.74 -16.49
C ARG A 350 1.31 1.38 -15.78
N LEU A 351 0.19 0.95 -15.18
CA LEU A 351 0.07 -0.34 -14.50
C LEU A 351 -0.14 -1.47 -15.52
N MET A 352 -1.00 -1.25 -16.51
CA MET A 352 -1.27 -2.24 -17.55
C MET A 352 -0.04 -2.57 -18.40
N ASN A 353 0.84 -1.59 -18.67
CA ASN A 353 2.11 -1.81 -19.35
C ASN A 353 3.16 -2.54 -18.49
N ASN A 354 2.86 -2.79 -17.22
CA ASN A 354 3.73 -3.53 -16.30
C ASN A 354 3.24 -4.97 -16.03
N ASN A 355 2.25 -5.43 -16.78
CA ASN A 355 1.71 -6.79 -16.67
C ASN A 355 2.74 -7.84 -17.08
N TYR A 356 2.58 -9.02 -16.48
CA TYR A 356 3.33 -10.21 -16.85
C TYR A 356 3.13 -10.59 -18.33
N THR A 357 1.90 -10.54 -18.78
CA THR A 357 1.50 -10.68 -20.19
C THR A 357 0.43 -9.65 -20.52
N GLU A 358 0.30 -9.33 -21.79
CA GLU A 358 -0.70 -8.38 -22.24
C GLU A 358 -2.13 -8.86 -21.93
N LEU A 359 -2.95 -7.96 -21.41
CA LEU A 359 -4.39 -8.15 -21.23
C LEU A 359 -5.13 -7.21 -22.17
N THR A 360 -5.91 -7.76 -23.09
CA THR A 360 -6.77 -6.98 -24.00
C THR A 360 -8.01 -6.47 -23.24
N ALA A 361 -8.74 -5.53 -23.85
CA ALA A 361 -10.00 -5.06 -23.29
C ALA A 361 -11.03 -6.18 -23.13
N GLU A 362 -11.06 -7.13 -24.06
CA GLU A 362 -11.92 -8.32 -23.98
C GLU A 362 -11.55 -9.16 -22.75
N THR A 363 -10.25 -9.40 -22.53
CA THR A 363 -9.77 -10.18 -21.37
C THR A 363 -10.11 -9.49 -20.06
N VAL A 364 -9.92 -8.19 -19.96
CA VAL A 364 -10.28 -7.38 -18.77
C VAL A 364 -11.79 -7.47 -18.51
N THR A 365 -12.61 -7.35 -19.56
CA THR A 365 -14.07 -7.51 -19.50
C THR A 365 -14.47 -8.90 -18.99
N GLU A 366 -13.83 -9.96 -19.47
CA GLU A 366 -14.10 -11.33 -19.05
C GLU A 366 -13.74 -11.56 -17.57
N ILE A 367 -12.61 -11.00 -17.10
CA ILE A 367 -12.24 -11.06 -15.69
C ILE A 367 -13.32 -10.41 -14.82
N TYR A 368 -13.76 -9.18 -15.16
CA TYR A 368 -14.83 -8.51 -14.42
C TYR A 368 -16.14 -9.32 -14.42
N LYS A 369 -16.53 -9.87 -15.56
CA LYS A 369 -17.73 -10.73 -15.67
C LYS A 369 -17.64 -11.98 -14.79
N SER A 370 -16.48 -12.61 -14.72
CA SER A 370 -16.30 -13.83 -13.93
C SER A 370 -16.31 -13.58 -12.43
N LEU A 371 -16.06 -12.35 -12.01
CA LEU A 371 -16.06 -11.91 -10.62
C LEU A 371 -17.36 -11.23 -10.19
N PHE A 372 -18.27 -10.93 -11.16
CA PHE A 372 -19.56 -10.26 -10.92
C PHE A 372 -20.57 -11.20 -10.26
#